data_839464a00c31daf16ef38643b204c58f
#
_entry.id   839464a00c31daf16ef38643b204c58f
#
_cell.length_a   1.000
_cell.length_b   1.000
_cell.length_c   1.000
_cell.angle_alpha   90.00
_cell.angle_beta   90.00
_cell.angle_gamma   90.00
#
_symmetry.space_group_name_H-M   'P 1'
#
loop_
_entity.id
_entity.type
_entity.pdbx_description
1 polymer ?
#
loop_
_entity_poly.entity_id
_entity_poly.type
_entity_poly.pdbx_seq_one_letter_code
_entity_poly.pdbx_strand_id
1 'polypeptide(L)'
;MYVPQSSYLQLLENRIKIESVPFSDRGSRLLVYAHHGNTSSLYLKLAERLTAVVPGLSTYRNRPPFIQNLRLVDADGQPLAFEVTTYPHALVFQTVVGEFVLTFQDERTLSFGVPAISPCGISFSVLPDLARPDGNGGEFKSVRNCSYSTNGDTILNRVEDSGSGYNVALVVSGDADTAITLHIQAGLDLNRTVKPFRATLQAAEERWHTWFQTVPSVVEPYRNQYYYAWWVLGNNILSPQGFFQRESVAPSKAHYVGAWQWDNYFHSLAFRYNNPTLAADQIRFMLDHQQPDGMIPDAVYDEGTITNLEIPVAAAVTKPPIIAWSAMHVYEQTNDESLLREIYEPVVRWNSWWFGLNDDDSDGIVQYSHPFSSGLDDSPLWDSGVPVEAVDLNTYLCIQMEALARMARIIGRERETEMWRRKARALATRMIDHFYDPKAGLFWSQKDHEPIRVVTPFSLYPLWTGQMPHTINERLVAHLCDPQRFWATHPLPTVALDDPTYNPSQMWRGPVWININHIFVEALKRCGYDTIARDLAERTLQLVMGQNDIYEYYHPITGEAPPKAAPIFGWSASCFIDLAIRMSRNEI
;
A
#
# COMPACT_ATOMS: atom_id res chain seq x y z
N MET A 1 26.58 -11.69 -18.80
CA MET A 1 25.60 -11.46 -17.72
C MET A 1 25.04 -10.07 -17.91
N TYR A 2 23.72 -9.96 -17.99
CA TYR A 2 23.05 -8.66 -18.06
C TYR A 2 23.28 -7.87 -16.77
N VAL A 3 23.62 -6.59 -16.92
CA VAL A 3 23.72 -5.61 -15.83
C VAL A 3 23.07 -4.33 -16.34
N PRO A 4 22.10 -3.75 -15.61
CA PRO A 4 21.46 -2.50 -16.02
C PRO A 4 22.45 -1.35 -16.04
N GLN A 5 22.25 -0.36 -16.92
CA GLN A 5 23.09 0.82 -16.99
C GLN A 5 22.77 1.81 -15.86
N SER A 6 21.54 1.80 -15.37
CA SER A 6 21.06 2.68 -14.30
C SER A 6 21.67 2.30 -12.95
N SER A 7 22.39 3.24 -12.31
CA SER A 7 22.95 3.07 -10.96
C SER A 7 21.86 2.87 -9.88
N TYR A 8 20.65 3.39 -10.10
CA TYR A 8 19.52 3.16 -9.20
C TYR A 8 19.08 1.68 -9.20
N LEU A 9 19.07 1.07 -10.39
CA LEU A 9 18.70 -0.34 -10.54
C LEU A 9 19.78 -1.27 -9.99
N GLN A 10 21.05 -0.92 -10.18
CA GLN A 10 22.18 -1.64 -9.58
C GLN A 10 22.15 -1.58 -8.04
N LEU A 11 21.76 -0.44 -7.46
CA LEU A 11 21.60 -0.28 -6.00
C LEU A 11 20.57 -1.26 -5.42
N LEU A 12 19.57 -1.65 -6.21
CA LEU A 12 18.50 -2.55 -5.81
C LEU A 12 18.70 -4.00 -6.30
N GLU A 13 19.89 -4.34 -6.78
CA GLU A 13 20.25 -5.72 -7.13
C GLU A 13 20.00 -6.66 -5.95
N ASN A 14 19.29 -7.76 -6.21
CA ASN A 14 18.95 -8.81 -5.24
C ASN A 14 18.17 -8.32 -3.99
N ARG A 15 17.56 -7.12 -4.06
CA ARG A 15 16.69 -6.63 -2.98
C ARG A 15 15.29 -7.27 -3.02
N ILE A 16 14.81 -7.68 -4.19
CA ILE A 16 13.50 -8.28 -4.39
C ILE A 16 13.63 -9.80 -4.17
N LYS A 17 13.13 -10.30 -3.04
CA LYS A 17 13.17 -11.73 -2.69
C LYS A 17 11.90 -12.40 -3.23
N ILE A 18 11.95 -12.90 -4.47
CA ILE A 18 10.79 -13.40 -5.20
C ILE A 18 10.13 -14.66 -4.61
N GLU A 19 10.71 -15.25 -3.56
CA GLU A 19 10.07 -16.30 -2.75
C GLU A 19 9.01 -15.74 -1.80
N SER A 20 9.10 -14.47 -1.40
CA SER A 20 8.21 -13.82 -0.44
C SER A 20 7.58 -12.53 -0.96
N VAL A 21 8.23 -11.86 -1.89
CA VAL A 21 7.82 -10.58 -2.49
C VAL A 21 7.65 -10.75 -3.98
N PRO A 22 6.51 -10.38 -4.58
CA PRO A 22 6.30 -10.56 -6.02
C PRO A 22 7.17 -9.62 -6.86
N PHE A 23 7.77 -10.13 -7.92
CA PHE A 23 8.21 -9.31 -9.02
C PHE A 23 6.97 -8.87 -9.82
N SER A 24 6.79 -7.57 -9.96
CA SER A 24 5.70 -6.93 -10.69
C SER A 24 6.18 -5.61 -11.26
N ASP A 25 5.35 -4.95 -12.06
CA ASP A 25 5.65 -3.61 -12.61
C ASP A 25 4.57 -2.61 -12.21
N ARG A 26 4.88 -1.31 -12.36
CA ARG A 26 3.90 -0.22 -12.18
C ARG A 26 2.68 -0.47 -13.07
N GLY A 27 1.51 -0.37 -12.48
CA GLY A 27 0.23 -0.57 -13.15
C GLY A 27 -0.19 -2.04 -13.28
N SER A 28 0.76 -2.97 -13.26
CA SER A 28 0.47 -4.39 -13.49
C SER A 28 -0.26 -5.04 -12.31
N ARG A 29 -1.13 -6.00 -12.63
CA ARG A 29 -1.73 -6.94 -11.67
C ARG A 29 -1.05 -8.31 -11.68
N LEU A 30 -0.05 -8.51 -12.55
CA LEU A 30 0.72 -9.74 -12.63
C LEU A 30 1.76 -9.80 -11.52
N LEU A 31 1.78 -10.91 -10.81
CA LEU A 31 2.68 -11.17 -9.69
C LEU A 31 3.47 -12.44 -9.98
N VAL A 32 4.77 -12.32 -10.16
CA VAL A 32 5.69 -13.44 -10.40
C VAL A 32 6.40 -13.78 -9.10
N TYR A 33 6.33 -15.06 -8.69
CA TYR A 33 7.00 -15.60 -7.51
C TYR A 33 7.86 -16.80 -7.86
N ALA A 34 8.89 -17.07 -7.06
CA ALA A 34 9.57 -18.35 -7.04
C ALA A 34 8.98 -19.28 -5.96
N HIS A 35 9.04 -20.58 -6.18
CA HIS A 35 8.70 -21.54 -5.13
C HIS A 35 9.76 -21.58 -4.03
N HIS A 36 9.31 -21.55 -2.78
CA HIS A 36 10.21 -21.60 -1.62
C HIS A 36 11.06 -22.87 -1.62
N GLY A 37 12.37 -22.73 -1.50
CA GLY A 37 13.32 -23.85 -1.52
C GLY A 37 13.49 -24.56 -2.87
N ASN A 38 12.83 -24.11 -3.95
CA ASN A 38 12.96 -24.64 -5.29
C ASN A 38 13.23 -23.51 -6.29
N THR A 39 14.47 -23.23 -6.56
CA THR A 39 14.93 -22.18 -7.46
C THR A 39 14.71 -22.51 -8.96
N SER A 40 14.11 -23.65 -9.29
CA SER A 40 13.93 -24.08 -10.68
C SER A 40 12.52 -23.88 -11.22
N SER A 41 11.62 -23.28 -10.49
CA SER A 41 10.26 -22.98 -10.96
C SER A 41 9.66 -21.72 -10.35
N LEU A 42 8.86 -21.05 -11.18
CA LEU A 42 8.10 -19.85 -10.85
C LEU A 42 6.60 -20.17 -10.84
N TYR A 43 5.82 -19.26 -10.29
CA TYR A 43 4.37 -19.28 -10.44
C TYR A 43 3.82 -17.86 -10.54
N LEU A 44 2.63 -17.70 -11.14
CA LEU A 44 1.98 -16.41 -11.34
C LEU A 44 0.65 -16.34 -10.59
N LYS A 45 0.47 -15.21 -9.88
CA LYS A 45 -0.80 -14.80 -9.27
C LYS A 45 -1.27 -13.48 -9.87
N LEU A 46 -2.51 -13.12 -9.57
CA LEU A 46 -3.09 -11.83 -9.95
C LEU A 46 -3.43 -11.00 -8.72
N ALA A 47 -3.05 -9.73 -8.74
CA ALA A 47 -3.47 -8.73 -7.76
C ALA A 47 -4.91 -8.25 -8.06
N GLU A 48 -5.87 -9.20 -8.00
CA GLU A 48 -7.29 -8.97 -8.24
C GLU A 48 -8.13 -9.75 -7.23
N ARG A 49 -9.28 -9.21 -6.84
CA ARG A 49 -10.17 -9.88 -5.87
C ARG A 49 -10.87 -11.11 -6.47
N LEU A 50 -11.33 -11.04 -7.71
CA LEU A 50 -11.93 -12.14 -8.51
C LEU A 50 -13.07 -12.89 -7.79
N THR A 51 -13.86 -12.24 -6.95
CA THR A 51 -14.94 -12.90 -6.19
C THR A 51 -16.06 -13.41 -7.08
N ALA A 52 -16.32 -12.71 -8.20
CA ALA A 52 -17.31 -13.12 -9.18
C ALA A 52 -16.88 -14.33 -10.03
N VAL A 53 -15.55 -14.55 -10.18
CA VAL A 53 -14.99 -15.61 -11.04
C VAL A 53 -14.65 -16.86 -10.23
N VAL A 54 -14.25 -16.70 -8.97
CA VAL A 54 -13.84 -17.79 -8.08
C VAL A 54 -14.66 -17.72 -6.78
N PRO A 55 -15.92 -18.19 -6.81
CA PRO A 55 -16.77 -18.18 -5.63
C PRO A 55 -16.22 -19.08 -4.52
N GLY A 56 -16.46 -18.70 -3.27
CA GLY A 56 -16.14 -19.52 -2.09
C GLY A 56 -14.70 -19.37 -1.57
N LEU A 57 -13.83 -18.60 -2.20
CA LEU A 57 -12.52 -18.25 -1.64
C LEU A 57 -12.62 -16.99 -0.79
N SER A 58 -12.40 -17.12 0.50
CA SER A 58 -12.54 -16.03 1.48
C SER A 58 -11.53 -14.90 1.28
N THR A 59 -10.33 -15.23 0.80
CA THR A 59 -9.29 -14.25 0.51
C THR A 59 -8.53 -14.61 -0.76
N TYR A 60 -8.12 -13.61 -1.56
CA TYR A 60 -7.28 -13.84 -2.73
C TYR A 60 -5.89 -14.40 -2.37
N ARG A 61 -5.38 -14.17 -1.16
CA ARG A 61 -4.10 -14.71 -0.68
C ARG A 61 -4.04 -16.24 -0.81
N ASN A 62 -5.14 -16.91 -0.49
CA ASN A 62 -5.24 -18.38 -0.46
C ASN A 62 -5.58 -18.98 -1.83
N ARG A 63 -5.78 -18.14 -2.87
CA ARG A 63 -6.02 -18.64 -4.21
C ARG A 63 -4.79 -19.37 -4.75
N PRO A 64 -4.98 -20.53 -5.41
CA PRO A 64 -3.89 -21.15 -6.15
C PRO A 64 -3.39 -20.21 -7.25
N PRO A 65 -2.10 -20.29 -7.61
CA PRO A 65 -1.59 -19.61 -8.79
C PRO A 65 -2.37 -20.02 -10.06
N PHE A 66 -2.63 -19.08 -10.95
CA PHE A 66 -3.29 -19.39 -12.22
C PHE A 66 -2.33 -19.96 -13.28
N ILE A 67 -1.02 -19.68 -13.15
CA ILE A 67 0.06 -20.38 -13.83
C ILE A 67 0.96 -21.00 -12.76
N GLN A 68 1.18 -22.30 -12.87
CA GLN A 68 1.98 -23.09 -11.94
C GLN A 68 3.16 -23.71 -12.68
N ASN A 69 4.21 -24.08 -11.94
CA ASN A 69 5.38 -24.78 -12.48
C ASN A 69 5.97 -24.13 -13.73
N LEU A 70 5.98 -22.78 -13.78
CA LEU A 70 6.63 -22.07 -14.87
C LEU A 70 8.14 -22.30 -14.79
N ARG A 71 8.69 -22.98 -15.81
CA ARG A 71 10.08 -23.41 -15.87
C ARG A 71 10.73 -22.95 -17.16
N LEU A 72 12.00 -22.68 -17.09
CA LEU A 72 12.86 -22.58 -18.26
C LEU A 72 13.20 -23.99 -18.76
N VAL A 73 13.20 -24.20 -20.06
CA VAL A 73 13.41 -25.53 -20.65
C VAL A 73 14.45 -25.49 -21.77
N ASP A 74 15.13 -26.62 -21.98
CA ASP A 74 16.08 -26.84 -23.08
C ASP A 74 15.37 -27.18 -24.41
N ALA A 75 16.15 -27.57 -25.42
CA ALA A 75 15.67 -27.93 -26.76
C ALA A 75 14.67 -29.09 -26.77
N ASP A 76 14.79 -30.01 -25.81
CA ASP A 76 13.93 -31.20 -25.67
C ASP A 76 12.72 -30.93 -24.76
N GLY A 77 12.60 -29.71 -24.25
CA GLY A 77 11.55 -29.31 -23.31
C GLY A 77 11.82 -29.79 -21.86
N GLN A 78 13.05 -30.16 -21.52
CA GLN A 78 13.41 -30.58 -20.17
C GLN A 78 13.71 -29.36 -19.28
N PRO A 79 13.30 -29.39 -18.00
CA PRO A 79 13.52 -28.28 -17.08
C PRO A 79 14.99 -27.96 -16.86
N LEU A 80 15.33 -26.68 -16.89
CA LEU A 80 16.66 -26.14 -16.59
C LEU A 80 16.70 -25.64 -15.12
N ALA A 81 17.77 -25.98 -14.42
CA ALA A 81 18.10 -25.30 -13.15
C ALA A 81 18.65 -23.90 -13.44
N PHE A 82 18.36 -22.93 -12.57
CA PHE A 82 18.85 -21.57 -12.71
C PHE A 82 19.23 -20.94 -11.38
N GLU A 83 20.13 -19.96 -11.43
CA GLU A 83 20.32 -18.95 -10.41
C GLU A 83 19.66 -17.65 -10.88
N VAL A 84 19.01 -16.91 -9.97
CA VAL A 84 18.30 -15.69 -10.31
C VAL A 84 18.95 -14.46 -9.69
N THR A 85 19.17 -13.42 -10.50
CA THR A 85 19.48 -12.06 -10.05
C THR A 85 18.26 -11.19 -10.29
N THR A 86 17.84 -10.44 -9.26
CA THR A 86 16.62 -9.62 -9.32
C THR A 86 16.97 -8.14 -9.42
N TYR A 87 16.27 -7.42 -10.31
CA TYR A 87 16.27 -5.96 -10.44
C TYR A 87 14.83 -5.43 -10.45
N PRO A 88 14.58 -4.15 -10.20
CA PRO A 88 13.23 -3.55 -10.28
C PRO A 88 12.48 -3.82 -11.59
N HIS A 89 13.19 -3.89 -12.71
CA HIS A 89 12.64 -4.01 -14.07
C HIS A 89 12.81 -5.40 -14.69
N ALA A 90 13.65 -6.29 -14.10
CA ALA A 90 13.98 -7.58 -14.71
C ALA A 90 14.39 -8.65 -13.68
N LEU A 91 14.09 -9.91 -14.02
CA LEU A 91 14.68 -11.09 -13.40
C LEU A 91 15.64 -11.74 -14.40
N VAL A 92 16.87 -11.96 -14.00
CA VAL A 92 17.93 -12.53 -14.83
C VAL A 92 18.25 -13.94 -14.35
N PHE A 93 18.06 -14.94 -15.20
CA PHE A 93 18.23 -16.35 -14.88
C PHE A 93 19.46 -16.92 -15.56
N GLN A 94 20.44 -17.37 -14.80
CA GLN A 94 21.62 -18.05 -15.32
C GLN A 94 21.36 -19.55 -15.40
N THR A 95 21.50 -20.12 -16.60
CA THR A 95 21.32 -21.57 -16.87
C THR A 95 22.50 -22.15 -17.62
N VAL A 96 22.53 -23.47 -17.76
CA VAL A 96 23.58 -24.17 -18.54
C VAL A 96 23.51 -23.91 -20.04
N VAL A 97 22.36 -23.46 -20.58
CA VAL A 97 22.17 -23.11 -22.00
C VAL A 97 22.32 -21.61 -22.26
N GLY A 98 22.54 -20.80 -21.22
CA GLY A 98 22.71 -19.36 -21.31
C GLY A 98 21.79 -18.58 -20.41
N GLU A 99 21.72 -17.28 -20.64
CA GLU A 99 20.99 -16.32 -19.82
C GLU A 99 19.57 -16.09 -20.37
N PHE A 100 18.56 -16.33 -19.54
CA PHE A 100 17.19 -15.87 -19.79
C PHE A 100 16.94 -14.59 -18.99
N VAL A 101 16.12 -13.69 -19.54
CA VAL A 101 15.70 -12.48 -18.82
C VAL A 101 14.19 -12.32 -18.91
N LEU A 102 13.54 -12.15 -17.78
CA LEU A 102 12.11 -11.84 -17.69
C LEU A 102 11.91 -10.35 -17.38
N THR A 103 11.07 -9.70 -18.17
CA THR A 103 10.66 -8.30 -17.97
C THR A 103 9.20 -8.09 -18.35
N PHE A 104 8.67 -6.89 -18.13
CA PHE A 104 7.33 -6.50 -18.56
C PHE A 104 7.39 -5.73 -19.88
N GLN A 105 6.67 -6.23 -20.91
CA GLN A 105 6.45 -5.52 -22.16
C GLN A 105 5.46 -4.35 -21.98
N ASP A 106 4.46 -4.59 -21.18
CA ASP A 106 3.43 -3.65 -20.71
C ASP A 106 2.78 -4.21 -19.44
N GLU A 107 1.81 -3.50 -18.86
CA GLU A 107 1.17 -3.87 -17.58
C GLU A 107 0.44 -5.23 -17.57
N ARG A 108 0.21 -5.84 -18.74
CA ARG A 108 -0.51 -7.11 -18.94
C ARG A 108 0.31 -8.18 -19.58
N THR A 109 1.55 -7.89 -20.00
CA THR A 109 2.37 -8.79 -20.81
C THR A 109 3.76 -8.96 -20.21
N LEU A 110 4.05 -10.19 -19.78
CA LEU A 110 5.40 -10.64 -19.44
C LEU A 110 6.15 -11.01 -20.73
N SER A 111 7.44 -10.73 -20.78
CA SER A 111 8.33 -11.05 -21.91
C SER A 111 9.59 -11.76 -21.42
N PHE A 112 9.82 -12.96 -21.92
CA PHE A 112 11.02 -13.77 -21.67
C PHE A 112 11.97 -13.66 -22.87
N GLY A 113 13.11 -13.01 -22.69
CA GLY A 113 14.22 -13.11 -23.61
C GLY A 113 14.90 -14.47 -23.49
N VAL A 114 15.15 -15.12 -24.59
CA VAL A 114 15.76 -16.46 -24.61
C VAL A 114 17.21 -16.40 -25.12
N PRO A 115 18.11 -17.28 -24.64
CA PRO A 115 19.46 -17.39 -25.18
C PRO A 115 19.46 -17.72 -26.68
N ALA A 116 20.33 -17.04 -27.44
CA ALA A 116 20.46 -17.27 -28.89
C ALA A 116 21.35 -18.48 -29.28
N ILE A 117 21.95 -19.16 -28.30
CA ILE A 117 22.99 -20.17 -28.56
C ILE A 117 22.39 -21.52 -28.95
N SER A 118 21.27 -21.90 -28.40
CA SER A 118 20.57 -23.16 -28.65
C SER A 118 19.06 -23.00 -28.49
N PRO A 119 18.24 -23.85 -29.16
CA PRO A 119 16.81 -23.83 -28.92
C PRO A 119 16.50 -24.02 -27.42
N CYS A 120 15.60 -23.18 -26.88
CA CYS A 120 15.18 -23.24 -25.49
C CYS A 120 13.86 -22.46 -25.33
N GLY A 121 13.26 -22.49 -24.13
CA GLY A 121 11.99 -21.83 -23.96
C GLY A 121 11.43 -21.94 -22.57
N ILE A 122 10.09 -22.00 -22.49
CA ILE A 122 9.35 -22.11 -21.22
C ILE A 122 8.37 -23.28 -21.25
N SER A 123 8.10 -23.84 -20.08
CA SER A 123 6.97 -24.74 -19.86
C SER A 123 6.22 -24.30 -18.60
N PHE A 124 4.90 -24.53 -18.57
CA PHE A 124 4.08 -24.19 -17.41
C PHE A 124 2.82 -25.06 -17.35
N SER A 125 2.23 -25.14 -16.16
CA SER A 125 0.96 -25.81 -15.92
C SER A 125 -0.13 -24.79 -15.67
N VAL A 126 -1.31 -25.04 -16.21
CA VAL A 126 -2.50 -24.21 -15.99
C VAL A 126 -3.69 -25.09 -15.62
N LEU A 127 -4.66 -24.54 -14.89
CA LEU A 127 -5.94 -25.16 -14.57
C LEU A 127 -7.05 -24.44 -15.37
N PRO A 128 -7.09 -24.57 -16.70
CA PRO A 128 -8.04 -23.86 -17.51
C PRO A 128 -9.22 -24.74 -17.91
N ASP A 129 -10.30 -24.07 -18.34
CA ASP A 129 -11.39 -24.73 -19.04
C ASP A 129 -11.00 -25.15 -20.46
N LEU A 130 -10.01 -24.47 -21.04
CA LEU A 130 -9.55 -24.65 -22.41
C LEU A 130 -8.08 -24.24 -22.55
N ALA A 131 -7.29 -25.04 -23.26
CA ALA A 131 -5.96 -24.64 -23.77
C ALA A 131 -5.75 -25.24 -25.15
N ARG A 132 -5.17 -24.44 -26.07
CA ARG A 132 -4.86 -24.89 -27.43
C ARG A 132 -3.63 -24.17 -27.99
N PRO A 133 -2.77 -24.90 -28.72
CA PRO A 133 -1.70 -24.26 -29.49
C PRO A 133 -2.28 -23.60 -30.76
N ASP A 134 -1.61 -22.55 -31.22
CA ASP A 134 -1.97 -21.84 -32.44
C ASP A 134 -0.74 -21.13 -33.05
N GLY A 135 -0.21 -21.63 -34.15
CA GLY A 135 0.97 -21.07 -34.81
C GLY A 135 2.17 -20.91 -33.89
N ASN A 136 2.67 -19.67 -33.75
CA ASN A 136 3.82 -19.31 -32.91
C ASN A 136 3.42 -19.09 -31.43
N GLY A 137 2.43 -19.82 -30.93
CA GLY A 137 2.00 -19.68 -29.56
C GLY A 137 0.72 -20.43 -29.28
N GLY A 138 -0.21 -19.82 -28.54
CA GLY A 138 -1.49 -20.42 -28.21
C GLY A 138 -2.29 -19.54 -27.27
N GLU A 139 -3.42 -20.09 -26.84
CA GLU A 139 -4.29 -19.45 -25.87
C GLU A 139 -4.79 -20.46 -24.85
N PHE A 140 -5.07 -19.95 -23.65
CA PHE A 140 -5.74 -20.72 -22.61
C PHE A 140 -6.70 -19.81 -21.84
N LYS A 141 -7.77 -20.40 -21.34
CA LYS A 141 -8.76 -19.73 -20.53
C LYS A 141 -8.71 -20.30 -19.13
N SER A 142 -8.38 -19.46 -18.17
CA SER A 142 -8.37 -19.76 -16.74
C SER A 142 -9.24 -18.72 -16.03
N VAL A 143 -8.81 -18.17 -14.88
CA VAL A 143 -9.45 -17.03 -14.20
C VAL A 143 -9.46 -15.77 -15.07
N ARG A 144 -8.59 -15.72 -16.09
CA ARG A 144 -8.53 -14.71 -17.14
C ARG A 144 -8.25 -15.38 -18.49
N ASN A 145 -8.53 -14.66 -19.57
CA ASN A 145 -8.11 -15.07 -20.90
C ASN A 145 -6.63 -14.77 -21.07
N CYS A 146 -5.88 -15.75 -21.56
CA CYS A 146 -4.43 -15.69 -21.67
C CYS A 146 -3.96 -16.13 -23.05
N SER A 147 -2.88 -15.52 -23.54
CA SER A 147 -2.15 -15.99 -24.70
C SER A 147 -0.66 -16.11 -24.39
N TYR A 148 -0.01 -17.03 -25.06
CA TYR A 148 1.44 -17.10 -25.15
C TYR A 148 1.86 -17.02 -26.61
N SER A 149 2.94 -16.30 -26.92
CA SER A 149 3.36 -16.04 -28.30
C SER A 149 4.87 -15.85 -28.38
N THR A 150 5.43 -16.06 -29.56
CA THR A 150 6.85 -15.79 -29.82
C THR A 150 7.05 -15.14 -31.21
N ASN A 151 8.13 -14.37 -31.32
CA ASN A 151 8.67 -13.88 -32.60
C ASN A 151 9.85 -14.73 -33.12
N GLY A 152 10.23 -15.79 -32.38
CA GLY A 152 11.26 -16.74 -32.83
C GLY A 152 10.71 -17.89 -33.64
N ASP A 153 11.60 -18.69 -34.22
CA ASP A 153 11.24 -19.92 -34.95
C ASP A 153 10.82 -20.99 -33.94
N THR A 154 9.58 -21.46 -34.08
CA THR A 154 9.00 -22.45 -33.14
C THR A 154 9.57 -23.84 -33.43
N ILE A 155 10.26 -24.42 -32.46
CA ILE A 155 10.81 -25.79 -32.50
C ILE A 155 9.80 -26.78 -31.89
N LEU A 156 9.18 -26.40 -30.75
CA LEU A 156 8.17 -27.17 -30.06
C LEU A 156 7.05 -26.23 -29.60
N ASN A 157 5.81 -26.56 -29.95
CA ASN A 157 4.63 -25.91 -29.34
C ASN A 157 3.64 -27.01 -28.98
N ARG A 158 3.55 -27.36 -27.70
CA ARG A 158 2.80 -28.52 -27.23
C ARG A 158 1.88 -28.13 -26.08
N VAL A 159 0.64 -28.60 -26.17
CA VAL A 159 -0.36 -28.51 -25.11
C VAL A 159 -0.86 -29.91 -24.84
N GLU A 160 -0.69 -30.41 -23.63
CA GLU A 160 -1.07 -31.75 -23.20
C GLU A 160 -2.05 -31.70 -22.04
N ASP A 161 -3.14 -32.45 -22.14
CA ASP A 161 -4.08 -32.63 -21.03
C ASP A 161 -3.41 -33.46 -19.93
N SER A 162 -3.41 -32.92 -18.69
CA SER A 162 -2.84 -33.58 -17.51
C SER A 162 -3.91 -34.26 -16.64
N GLY A 163 -5.17 -34.30 -17.09
CA GLY A 163 -6.31 -34.81 -16.34
C GLY A 163 -6.86 -33.86 -15.27
N SER A 164 -6.07 -32.87 -14.83
CA SER A 164 -6.49 -31.82 -13.89
C SER A 164 -6.26 -30.41 -14.45
N GLY A 165 -5.86 -30.31 -15.70
CA GLY A 165 -5.51 -29.07 -16.40
C GLY A 165 -4.64 -29.37 -17.61
N TYR A 166 -3.80 -28.43 -18.01
CA TYR A 166 -2.97 -28.57 -19.18
C TYR A 166 -1.51 -28.22 -18.87
N ASN A 167 -0.58 -28.96 -19.46
CA ASN A 167 0.83 -28.61 -19.53
C ASN A 167 1.14 -27.98 -20.89
N VAL A 168 1.74 -26.82 -20.88
CA VAL A 168 2.16 -26.08 -22.08
C VAL A 168 3.66 -26.05 -22.13
N ALA A 169 4.23 -26.30 -23.31
CA ALA A 169 5.67 -26.13 -23.59
C ALA A 169 5.85 -25.41 -24.92
N LEU A 170 6.63 -24.33 -24.91
CA LEU A 170 7.03 -23.58 -26.10
C LEU A 170 8.56 -23.47 -26.10
N VAL A 171 9.20 -24.11 -27.08
CA VAL A 171 10.65 -24.04 -27.35
C VAL A 171 10.87 -23.33 -28.65
N VAL A 172 11.78 -22.40 -28.71
CA VAL A 172 12.07 -21.54 -29.85
C VAL A 172 13.55 -21.45 -30.13
N SER A 173 13.89 -21.12 -31.37
CA SER A 173 15.23 -20.67 -31.75
C SER A 173 15.13 -19.26 -32.34
N GLY A 174 16.22 -18.52 -32.24
CA GLY A 174 16.26 -17.15 -32.75
C GLY A 174 17.51 -16.41 -32.31
N ASP A 175 17.44 -15.11 -32.36
CA ASP A 175 18.53 -14.21 -32.01
C ASP A 175 18.30 -13.51 -30.64
N ALA A 176 19.11 -12.51 -30.36
CA ALA A 176 19.02 -11.74 -29.09
C ALA A 176 17.75 -10.85 -28.97
N ASP A 177 16.95 -10.73 -30.03
CA ASP A 177 15.66 -10.05 -30.04
C ASP A 177 14.46 -11.02 -29.95
N THR A 178 14.77 -12.32 -29.83
CA THR A 178 13.75 -13.35 -29.65
C THR A 178 13.18 -13.34 -28.26
N ALA A 179 11.85 -13.35 -28.19
CA ALA A 179 11.09 -13.36 -26.95
C ALA A 179 9.94 -14.37 -26.98
N ILE A 180 9.58 -14.84 -25.80
CA ILE A 180 8.30 -15.50 -25.53
C ILE A 180 7.49 -14.60 -24.61
N THR A 181 6.24 -14.30 -24.97
CA THR A 181 5.33 -13.47 -24.15
C THR A 181 4.22 -14.29 -23.52
N LEU A 182 3.82 -13.87 -22.32
CA LEU A 182 2.59 -14.30 -21.65
C LEU A 182 1.71 -13.05 -21.47
N HIS A 183 0.58 -13.00 -22.16
CA HIS A 183 -0.38 -11.90 -22.08
C HIS A 183 -1.64 -12.34 -21.35
N ILE A 184 -2.18 -11.46 -20.49
CA ILE A 184 -3.33 -11.77 -19.63
C ILE A 184 -4.33 -10.62 -19.67
N GLN A 185 -5.60 -10.95 -19.93
CA GLN A 185 -6.65 -9.96 -20.09
C GLN A 185 -8.01 -10.47 -19.59
N ALA A 186 -8.83 -9.56 -19.08
CA ALA A 186 -10.22 -9.88 -18.71
C ALA A 186 -11.13 -10.04 -19.95
N GLY A 187 -10.87 -9.31 -21.04
CA GLY A 187 -11.63 -9.36 -22.30
C GLY A 187 -11.24 -10.52 -23.19
N LEU A 188 -11.89 -10.60 -24.37
CA LEU A 188 -11.67 -11.66 -25.36
C LEU A 188 -10.56 -11.33 -26.36
N ASP A 189 -10.19 -10.05 -26.49
CA ASP A 189 -9.16 -9.61 -27.43
C ASP A 189 -7.77 -9.86 -26.86
N LEU A 190 -7.21 -11.00 -27.16
CA LEU A 190 -5.87 -11.38 -26.72
C LEU A 190 -4.80 -10.67 -27.56
N ASN A 191 -3.90 -9.95 -26.89
CA ASN A 191 -2.73 -9.38 -27.53
C ASN A 191 -1.67 -10.46 -27.73
N ARG A 192 -1.28 -10.70 -28.98
CA ARG A 192 -0.22 -11.64 -29.39
C ARG A 192 1.02 -10.94 -29.94
N THR A 193 1.08 -9.62 -29.79
CA THR A 193 2.21 -8.83 -30.28
C THR A 193 3.44 -9.10 -29.42
N VAL A 194 4.48 -9.62 -30.04
CA VAL A 194 5.79 -9.83 -29.43
C VAL A 194 6.74 -8.75 -29.96
N LYS A 195 7.16 -7.85 -29.08
CA LYS A 195 8.16 -6.83 -29.41
C LYS A 195 9.57 -7.44 -29.36
N PRO A 196 10.55 -6.88 -30.10
CA PRO A 196 11.95 -7.27 -29.97
C PRO A 196 12.39 -7.20 -28.51
N PHE A 197 13.04 -8.26 -28.03
CA PHE A 197 13.32 -8.40 -26.59
C PHE A 197 14.19 -7.28 -26.04
N ARG A 198 15.31 -6.94 -26.75
CA ARG A 198 16.22 -5.88 -26.32
C ARG A 198 15.54 -4.53 -26.16
N ALA A 199 14.66 -4.17 -27.10
CA ALA A 199 13.88 -2.94 -27.02
C ALA A 199 12.90 -2.95 -25.84
N THR A 200 12.29 -4.11 -25.56
CA THR A 200 11.39 -4.29 -24.41
C THR A 200 12.14 -4.12 -23.08
N LEU A 201 13.28 -4.77 -22.93
CA LEU A 201 14.12 -4.70 -21.75
C LEU A 201 14.64 -3.27 -21.51
N GLN A 202 15.12 -2.59 -22.57
CA GLN A 202 15.56 -1.21 -22.49
C GLN A 202 14.42 -0.26 -22.08
N ALA A 203 13.23 -0.44 -22.63
CA ALA A 203 12.06 0.37 -22.25
C ALA A 203 11.66 0.17 -20.77
N ALA A 204 11.75 -1.06 -20.27
CA ALA A 204 11.50 -1.36 -18.86
C ALA A 204 12.57 -0.74 -17.94
N GLU A 205 13.85 -0.82 -18.32
CA GLU A 205 14.95 -0.16 -17.61
C GLU A 205 14.74 1.36 -17.56
N GLU A 206 14.39 2.00 -18.68
CA GLU A 206 14.16 3.44 -18.77
C GLU A 206 12.95 3.89 -17.94
N ARG A 207 11.86 3.12 -17.90
CA ARG A 207 10.70 3.44 -17.03
C ARG A 207 11.11 3.54 -15.56
N TRP A 208 11.86 2.57 -15.06
CA TRP A 208 12.30 2.55 -13.67
C TRP A 208 13.43 3.54 -13.39
N HIS A 209 14.35 3.76 -14.35
CA HIS A 209 15.35 4.82 -14.24
C HIS A 209 14.69 6.19 -14.07
N THR A 210 13.74 6.53 -14.94
CA THR A 210 12.99 7.78 -14.89
C THR A 210 12.21 7.92 -13.57
N TRP A 211 11.61 6.84 -13.09
CA TRP A 211 10.94 6.81 -11.79
C TRP A 211 11.86 7.24 -10.65
N PHE A 212 13.05 6.66 -10.59
CA PHE A 212 14.00 6.98 -9.52
C PHE A 212 14.72 8.34 -9.72
N GLN A 213 14.88 8.79 -10.95
CA GLN A 213 15.54 10.05 -11.26
C GLN A 213 14.75 11.26 -10.75
N THR A 214 13.43 11.14 -10.63
CA THR A 214 12.54 12.24 -10.20
C THR A 214 12.46 12.41 -8.68
N VAL A 215 12.98 11.46 -7.90
CA VAL A 215 12.87 11.52 -6.43
C VAL A 215 13.95 12.43 -5.82
N PRO A 216 13.64 13.17 -4.72
CA PRO A 216 14.64 13.97 -4.02
C PRO A 216 15.78 13.11 -3.47
N SER A 217 16.97 13.69 -3.39
CA SER A 217 18.10 13.04 -2.71
C SER A 217 17.93 13.07 -1.19
N VAL A 218 18.43 12.03 -0.52
CA VAL A 218 18.51 11.93 0.94
C VAL A 218 19.96 11.66 1.38
N VAL A 219 20.25 11.85 2.67
CA VAL A 219 21.57 11.54 3.25
C VAL A 219 21.88 10.05 3.20
N GLU A 220 23.16 9.68 3.13
CA GLU A 220 23.64 8.32 2.93
C GLU A 220 23.02 7.23 3.84
N PRO A 221 22.81 7.43 5.15
CA PRO A 221 22.24 6.38 5.99
C PRO A 221 20.89 5.85 5.50
N TYR A 222 20.08 6.69 4.83
CA TYR A 222 18.74 6.32 4.37
C TYR A 222 18.71 5.73 2.97
N ARG A 223 19.72 5.98 2.14
CA ARG A 223 19.70 5.83 0.69
C ARG A 223 19.20 4.47 0.19
N ASN A 224 19.75 3.38 0.70
CA ASN A 224 19.40 2.05 0.20
C ASN A 224 17.93 1.71 0.47
N GLN A 225 17.44 1.93 1.70
CA GLN A 225 16.06 1.67 2.06
C GLN A 225 15.11 2.68 1.41
N TYR A 226 15.56 3.90 1.17
CA TYR A 226 14.80 4.96 0.51
C TYR A 226 14.46 4.61 -0.95
N TYR A 227 15.43 4.16 -1.75
CA TYR A 227 15.14 3.73 -3.13
C TYR A 227 14.32 2.45 -3.16
N TYR A 228 14.51 1.55 -2.19
CA TYR A 228 13.64 0.38 -2.03
C TYR A 228 12.19 0.79 -1.70
N ALA A 229 11.99 1.76 -0.82
CA ALA A 229 10.66 2.30 -0.50
C ALA A 229 9.95 2.91 -1.73
N TRP A 230 10.69 3.62 -2.58
CA TRP A 230 10.16 4.13 -3.85
C TRP A 230 9.81 3.01 -4.83
N TRP A 231 10.62 1.94 -4.84
CA TRP A 231 10.26 0.74 -5.61
C TRP A 231 8.97 0.10 -5.06
N VAL A 232 8.82 -0.04 -3.76
CA VAL A 232 7.59 -0.57 -3.13
C VAL A 232 6.37 0.22 -3.57
N LEU A 233 6.42 1.54 -3.55
CA LEU A 233 5.30 2.38 -4.01
C LEU A 233 5.02 2.17 -5.51
N GLY A 234 6.04 2.25 -6.35
CA GLY A 234 5.90 2.04 -7.80
C GLY A 234 5.35 0.65 -8.15
N ASN A 235 5.88 -0.38 -7.49
CA ASN A 235 5.44 -1.76 -7.65
C ASN A 235 3.97 -1.96 -7.25
N ASN A 236 3.48 -1.26 -6.23
CA ASN A 236 2.11 -1.38 -5.72
C ASN A 236 1.07 -0.56 -6.49
N ILE A 237 1.46 0.28 -7.44
CA ILE A 237 0.50 1.00 -8.31
C ILE A 237 -0.28 -0.01 -9.17
N LEU A 238 -1.60 0.18 -9.23
CA LEU A 238 -2.53 -0.51 -10.12
C LEU A 238 -3.04 0.48 -11.18
N SER A 239 -3.02 0.08 -12.45
CA SER A 239 -3.56 0.87 -13.55
C SER A 239 -5.10 0.88 -13.57
N PRO A 240 -5.73 1.84 -14.28
CA PRO A 240 -7.18 1.88 -14.46
C PRO A 240 -7.74 0.57 -15.03
N GLN A 241 -8.71 -0.01 -14.31
CA GLN A 241 -9.47 -1.19 -14.71
C GLN A 241 -10.75 -1.30 -13.86
N GLY A 242 -11.91 -1.55 -14.48
CA GLY A 242 -13.17 -1.65 -13.76
C GLY A 242 -13.49 -0.37 -12.98
N PHE A 243 -13.61 -0.46 -11.66
CA PHE A 243 -13.85 0.69 -10.78
C PHE A 243 -12.61 1.54 -10.52
N PHE A 244 -11.42 1.07 -10.84
CA PHE A 244 -10.21 1.90 -10.84
C PHE A 244 -10.23 2.84 -12.04
N GLN A 245 -10.58 4.11 -11.84
CA GLN A 245 -10.63 5.12 -12.90
C GLN A 245 -9.32 5.90 -13.06
N ARG A 246 -8.43 5.79 -12.08
CA ARG A 246 -7.09 6.40 -12.04
C ARG A 246 -6.08 5.38 -11.54
N GLU A 247 -4.79 5.67 -11.72
CA GLU A 247 -3.74 4.91 -11.01
C GLU A 247 -3.89 5.12 -9.50
N SER A 248 -3.87 4.04 -8.75
CA SER A 248 -3.90 4.07 -7.29
C SER A 248 -2.99 2.99 -6.71
N VAL A 249 -2.49 3.22 -5.51
CA VAL A 249 -1.60 2.30 -4.82
C VAL A 249 -2.40 1.31 -3.99
N ALA A 250 -2.20 0.02 -4.24
CA ALA A 250 -2.63 -1.01 -3.30
C ALA A 250 -1.72 -0.97 -2.05
N PRO A 251 -2.24 -1.13 -0.83
CA PRO A 251 -1.40 -1.17 0.38
C PRO A 251 -0.27 -2.20 0.28
N SER A 252 -0.54 -3.35 -0.32
CA SER A 252 0.44 -4.37 -0.68
C SER A 252 -0.15 -5.31 -1.73
N LYS A 253 0.38 -5.35 -2.93
CA LYS A 253 -0.09 -6.31 -3.96
C LYS A 253 0.00 -7.78 -3.52
N ALA A 254 0.86 -8.08 -2.53
CA ALA A 254 0.98 -9.41 -1.95
C ALA A 254 -0.21 -9.76 -1.02
N HIS A 255 -0.84 -8.77 -0.38
CA HIS A 255 -1.84 -8.97 0.68
C HIS A 255 -3.14 -8.17 0.53
N TYR A 256 -3.14 -7.03 -0.17
CA TYR A 256 -4.27 -6.11 -0.27
C TYR A 256 -4.37 -5.57 -1.69
N VAL A 257 -5.29 -6.10 -2.48
CA VAL A 257 -5.38 -5.88 -3.94
C VAL A 257 -6.41 -4.82 -4.35
N GLY A 258 -6.89 -4.04 -3.39
CA GLY A 258 -7.72 -2.86 -3.60
C GLY A 258 -6.96 -1.60 -3.21
N ALA A 259 -7.62 -0.46 -3.31
CA ALA A 259 -7.16 0.82 -2.77
C ALA A 259 -8.00 1.16 -1.54
N TRP A 260 -7.35 1.34 -0.38
CA TRP A 260 -8.02 1.74 0.85
C TRP A 260 -7.98 3.25 1.01
N GLN A 261 -9.05 3.80 1.59
CA GLN A 261 -9.27 5.24 1.68
C GLN A 261 -8.10 5.96 2.39
N TRP A 262 -7.78 5.62 3.63
CA TRP A 262 -6.77 6.37 4.39
C TRP A 262 -5.34 6.04 3.98
N ASP A 263 -5.10 4.82 3.44
CA ASP A 263 -3.82 4.44 2.83
C ASP A 263 -3.45 5.39 1.69
N ASN A 264 -4.40 5.70 0.81
CA ASN A 264 -4.19 6.63 -0.29
C ASN A 264 -3.77 8.02 0.19
N TYR A 265 -4.30 8.46 1.33
CA TYR A 265 -3.92 9.75 1.91
C TYR A 265 -2.47 9.76 2.40
N PHE A 266 -1.99 8.65 2.97
CA PHE A 266 -0.57 8.49 3.30
C PHE A 266 0.29 8.31 2.05
N HIS A 267 -0.16 7.57 1.03
CA HIS A 267 0.59 7.40 -0.23
C HIS A 267 0.86 8.73 -0.93
N SER A 268 -0.09 9.67 -0.88
CA SER A 268 0.07 11.00 -1.46
C SER A 268 1.23 11.80 -0.85
N LEU A 269 1.60 11.51 0.41
CA LEU A 269 2.70 12.20 1.10
C LEU A 269 4.06 11.97 0.40
N ALA A 270 4.33 10.77 -0.10
CA ALA A 270 5.54 10.53 -0.86
C ALA A 270 5.46 11.12 -2.26
N PHE A 271 4.36 10.87 -2.98
CA PHE A 271 4.24 11.30 -4.38
C PHE A 271 4.27 12.81 -4.58
N ARG A 272 3.91 13.61 -3.56
CA ARG A 272 4.01 15.08 -3.65
C ARG A 272 5.42 15.57 -4.00
N TYR A 273 6.46 14.78 -3.75
CA TYR A 273 7.85 15.14 -4.02
C TYR A 273 8.32 14.80 -5.43
N ASN A 274 7.79 13.76 -6.05
CA ASN A 274 8.27 13.29 -7.36
C ASN A 274 7.21 13.32 -8.46
N ASN A 275 5.94 13.17 -8.11
CA ASN A 275 4.83 13.14 -9.07
C ASN A 275 3.57 13.79 -8.47
N PRO A 276 3.47 15.13 -8.49
CA PRO A 276 2.33 15.86 -7.93
C PRO A 276 0.97 15.43 -8.48
N THR A 277 0.90 15.06 -9.76
CA THR A 277 -0.34 14.56 -10.38
C THR A 277 -0.78 13.26 -9.73
N LEU A 278 0.14 12.31 -9.55
CA LEU A 278 -0.16 11.04 -8.90
C LEU A 278 -0.51 11.24 -7.42
N ALA A 279 0.11 12.22 -6.73
CA ALA A 279 -0.27 12.59 -5.36
C ALA A 279 -1.71 13.09 -5.27
N ALA A 280 -2.10 13.99 -6.17
CA ALA A 280 -3.46 14.50 -6.27
C ALA A 280 -4.45 13.39 -6.66
N ASP A 281 -4.05 12.48 -7.53
CA ASP A 281 -4.89 11.37 -8.00
C ASP A 281 -5.15 10.33 -6.91
N GLN A 282 -4.27 10.14 -5.91
CA GLN A 282 -4.60 9.32 -4.73
C GLN A 282 -5.80 9.89 -3.94
N ILE A 283 -5.92 11.22 -3.88
CA ILE A 283 -7.02 11.92 -3.22
C ILE A 283 -8.27 11.87 -4.08
N ARG A 284 -8.15 12.21 -5.38
CA ARG A 284 -9.27 12.19 -6.34
C ARG A 284 -9.87 10.81 -6.50
N PHE A 285 -9.02 9.77 -6.50
CA PHE A 285 -9.45 8.39 -6.62
C PHE A 285 -10.53 8.02 -5.59
N MET A 286 -10.37 8.42 -4.34
CA MET A 286 -11.35 8.17 -3.30
C MET A 286 -12.62 9.02 -3.48
N LEU A 287 -12.49 10.27 -3.92
CA LEU A 287 -13.61 11.17 -4.17
C LEU A 287 -14.41 10.79 -5.42
N ASP A 288 -13.79 10.16 -6.43
CA ASP A 288 -14.51 9.62 -7.61
C ASP A 288 -15.59 8.59 -7.20
N HIS A 289 -15.47 8.01 -5.98
CA HIS A 289 -16.38 7.01 -5.43
C HIS A 289 -17.23 7.52 -4.25
N GLN A 290 -17.22 8.83 -3.98
CA GLN A 290 -18.02 9.41 -2.90
C GLN A 290 -19.50 9.12 -3.11
N GLN A 291 -20.17 8.63 -2.05
CA GLN A 291 -21.59 8.31 -2.08
C GLN A 291 -22.45 9.60 -2.10
N PRO A 292 -23.72 9.50 -2.54
CA PRO A 292 -24.62 10.67 -2.59
C PRO A 292 -24.84 11.36 -1.24
N ASP A 293 -24.79 10.64 -0.14
CA ASP A 293 -24.88 11.17 1.23
C ASP A 293 -23.60 11.85 1.72
N GLY A 294 -22.52 11.73 0.99
CA GLY A 294 -21.20 12.29 1.30
C GLY A 294 -20.19 11.29 1.85
N MET A 295 -20.59 10.05 2.15
CA MET A 295 -19.65 9.02 2.63
C MET A 295 -18.60 8.68 1.56
N ILE A 296 -17.35 8.47 1.99
CA ILE A 296 -16.29 7.91 1.14
C ILE A 296 -16.15 6.41 1.48
N PRO A 297 -16.07 5.51 0.48
CA PRO A 297 -15.94 4.07 0.70
C PRO A 297 -14.72 3.70 1.53
N ASP A 298 -14.79 2.60 2.28
CA ASP A 298 -13.67 1.99 2.98
C ASP A 298 -12.53 1.62 2.03
N ALA A 299 -12.87 0.92 0.95
CA ALA A 299 -11.95 0.47 -0.09
C ALA A 299 -12.63 0.39 -1.45
N VAL A 300 -11.81 0.46 -2.51
CA VAL A 300 -12.21 0.27 -3.90
C VAL A 300 -11.41 -0.89 -4.50
N TYR A 301 -12.11 -1.80 -5.17
CA TYR A 301 -11.54 -2.89 -5.95
C TYR A 301 -11.93 -2.74 -7.41
N ASP A 302 -11.31 -3.49 -8.30
CA ASP A 302 -11.71 -3.55 -9.72
C ASP A 302 -13.21 -3.87 -9.89
N GLU A 303 -13.78 -4.65 -8.97
CA GLU A 303 -15.17 -5.15 -9.01
C GLU A 303 -16.19 -4.22 -8.34
N GLY A 304 -15.75 -3.21 -7.59
CA GLY A 304 -16.65 -2.30 -6.88
C GLY A 304 -16.05 -1.71 -5.60
N THR A 305 -16.91 -1.04 -4.84
CA THR A 305 -16.57 -0.36 -3.59
C THR A 305 -17.06 -1.13 -2.37
N ILE A 306 -16.38 -0.94 -1.24
CA ILE A 306 -16.83 -1.43 0.07
C ILE A 306 -17.37 -0.24 0.86
N THR A 307 -18.67 -0.27 1.10
CA THR A 307 -19.41 0.79 1.84
C THR A 307 -20.17 0.25 3.05
N ASN A 308 -20.37 -1.08 3.11
CA ASN A 308 -21.03 -1.78 4.21
C ASN A 308 -20.37 -3.13 4.42
N LEU A 309 -20.34 -3.59 5.65
CA LEU A 309 -19.91 -4.92 6.03
C LEU A 309 -20.91 -5.52 7.04
N GLU A 310 -21.05 -6.85 7.02
CA GLU A 310 -21.91 -7.59 7.93
C GLU A 310 -21.19 -8.07 9.20
N ILE A 311 -19.88 -8.14 9.15
CA ILE A 311 -19.03 -8.70 10.23
C ILE A 311 -17.96 -7.68 10.62
N PRO A 312 -17.73 -7.46 11.93
CA PRO A 312 -18.36 -8.12 13.10
C PRO A 312 -19.77 -7.60 13.40
N VAL A 313 -20.21 -6.54 12.77
CA VAL A 313 -21.54 -5.93 12.89
C VAL A 313 -22.00 -5.42 11.54
N ALA A 314 -23.31 -5.50 11.25
CA ALA A 314 -23.89 -4.95 10.04
C ALA A 314 -23.98 -3.42 10.14
N ALA A 315 -23.08 -2.70 9.48
CA ALA A 315 -23.05 -1.25 9.45
C ALA A 315 -22.31 -0.70 8.23
N ALA A 316 -22.50 0.60 7.98
CA ALA A 316 -21.69 1.35 7.03
C ALA A 316 -20.22 1.35 7.46
N VAL A 317 -19.32 1.19 6.50
CA VAL A 317 -17.87 1.16 6.73
C VAL A 317 -17.15 2.15 5.84
N THR A 318 -16.20 2.85 6.44
CA THR A 318 -15.37 3.88 5.82
C THR A 318 -13.98 3.88 6.47
N LYS A 319 -13.21 4.99 6.40
CA LYS A 319 -11.92 5.16 7.09
C LYS A 319 -11.80 6.55 7.72
N PRO A 320 -10.78 6.80 8.56
CA PRO A 320 -10.58 8.08 9.24
C PRO A 320 -10.59 9.31 8.32
N PRO A 321 -11.24 10.43 8.73
CA PRO A 321 -11.42 11.62 7.90
C PRO A 321 -10.19 12.53 7.89
N ILE A 322 -9.10 12.11 7.21
CA ILE A 322 -7.84 12.86 7.09
C ILE A 322 -7.53 13.35 5.66
N ILE A 323 -8.49 13.29 4.75
CA ILE A 323 -8.32 13.70 3.35
C ILE A 323 -7.88 15.17 3.20
N ALA A 324 -8.47 16.09 3.97
CA ALA A 324 -8.10 17.51 3.89
C ALA A 324 -6.68 17.76 4.40
N TRP A 325 -6.24 17.04 5.43
CA TRP A 325 -4.86 17.06 5.92
C TRP A 325 -3.87 16.64 4.81
N SER A 326 -4.13 15.52 4.18
CA SER A 326 -3.30 15.01 3.07
C SER A 326 -3.26 16.00 1.90
N ALA A 327 -4.41 16.56 1.50
CA ALA A 327 -4.51 17.56 0.42
C ALA A 327 -3.70 18.83 0.73
N MET A 328 -3.68 19.25 1.99
CA MET A 328 -2.84 20.40 2.41
C MET A 328 -1.36 20.12 2.28
N HIS A 329 -0.90 18.90 2.59
CA HIS A 329 0.49 18.50 2.36
C HIS A 329 0.86 18.48 0.87
N VAL A 330 -0.04 18.02 0.00
CA VAL A 330 0.16 18.11 -1.46
C VAL A 330 0.24 19.57 -1.90
N TYR A 331 -0.70 20.42 -1.44
CA TYR A 331 -0.69 21.85 -1.74
C TYR A 331 0.58 22.56 -1.28
N GLU A 332 1.07 22.30 -0.08
CA GLU A 332 2.29 22.92 0.48
C GLU A 332 3.54 22.64 -0.37
N GLN A 333 3.57 21.50 -1.05
CA GLN A 333 4.67 21.16 -1.96
C GLN A 333 4.48 21.71 -3.38
N THR A 334 3.22 21.80 -3.86
CA THR A 334 2.90 22.08 -5.27
C THR A 334 2.41 23.50 -5.53
N ASN A 335 1.84 24.15 -4.52
CA ASN A 335 1.06 25.38 -4.60
C ASN A 335 -0.12 25.32 -5.60
N ASP A 336 -0.67 24.12 -5.85
CA ASP A 336 -1.79 23.90 -6.77
C ASP A 336 -3.14 24.18 -6.08
N GLU A 337 -3.62 25.41 -6.21
CA GLU A 337 -4.95 25.80 -5.72
C GLU A 337 -6.09 25.07 -6.46
N SER A 338 -5.86 24.59 -7.68
CA SER A 338 -6.90 23.95 -8.48
C SER A 338 -7.41 22.67 -7.82
N LEU A 339 -6.50 21.88 -7.25
CA LEU A 339 -6.84 20.72 -6.45
C LEU A 339 -7.74 21.10 -5.25
N LEU A 340 -7.34 22.13 -4.50
CA LEU A 340 -8.13 22.56 -3.33
C LEU A 340 -9.54 23.04 -3.70
N ARG A 341 -9.69 23.78 -4.82
CA ARG A 341 -10.99 24.22 -5.34
C ARG A 341 -11.87 23.06 -5.75
N GLU A 342 -11.27 22.04 -6.40
CA GLU A 342 -11.95 20.85 -6.87
C GLU A 342 -12.53 20.01 -5.72
N ILE A 343 -11.71 19.76 -4.68
CA ILE A 343 -12.07 18.82 -3.62
C ILE A 343 -12.79 19.44 -2.43
N TYR A 344 -12.86 20.77 -2.32
CA TYR A 344 -13.38 21.46 -1.14
C TYR A 344 -14.81 21.02 -0.78
N GLU A 345 -15.75 21.12 -1.73
CA GLU A 345 -17.15 20.74 -1.49
C GLU A 345 -17.33 19.23 -1.22
N PRO A 346 -16.69 18.31 -1.95
CA PRO A 346 -16.66 16.90 -1.58
C PRO A 346 -16.20 16.64 -0.13
N VAL A 347 -15.12 17.30 0.31
CA VAL A 347 -14.61 17.14 1.68
C VAL A 347 -15.55 17.75 2.72
N VAL A 348 -16.21 18.87 2.41
CA VAL A 348 -17.27 19.45 3.27
C VAL A 348 -18.42 18.46 3.44
N ARG A 349 -18.88 17.81 2.36
CA ARG A 349 -19.93 16.77 2.44
C ARG A 349 -19.48 15.58 3.29
N TRP A 350 -18.23 15.14 3.13
CA TRP A 350 -17.65 14.07 3.93
C TRP A 350 -17.60 14.40 5.42
N ASN A 351 -17.16 15.62 5.76
CA ASN A 351 -17.17 16.10 7.14
C ASN A 351 -18.59 16.14 7.72
N SER A 352 -19.56 16.58 6.92
CA SER A 352 -20.97 16.67 7.34
C SER A 352 -21.61 15.29 7.55
N TRP A 353 -21.21 14.28 6.76
CA TRP A 353 -21.66 12.91 6.91
C TRP A 353 -21.36 12.35 8.31
N TRP A 354 -20.15 12.60 8.82
CA TRP A 354 -19.76 12.16 10.16
C TRP A 354 -20.67 12.73 11.25
N PHE A 355 -20.85 14.03 11.29
CA PHE A 355 -21.71 14.71 12.29
C PHE A 355 -23.21 14.48 12.07
N GLY A 356 -23.63 14.13 10.87
CA GLY A 356 -25.06 13.95 10.56
C GLY A 356 -25.57 12.53 10.81
N LEU A 357 -24.70 11.52 10.76
CA LEU A 357 -25.09 10.10 10.83
C LEU A 357 -24.37 9.31 11.93
N ASN A 358 -23.38 9.89 12.58
CA ASN A 358 -22.56 9.20 13.58
C ASN A 358 -22.42 10.02 14.90
N ASP A 359 -23.42 10.84 15.20
CA ASP A 359 -23.62 11.61 16.44
C ASP A 359 -25.08 11.39 16.82
N ASP A 360 -25.39 10.26 17.47
CA ASP A 360 -26.75 9.77 17.64
C ASP A 360 -27.51 10.47 18.80
N ASP A 361 -26.79 11.01 19.80
CA ASP A 361 -27.35 11.77 20.90
C ASP A 361 -27.25 13.30 20.68
N SER A 362 -26.62 13.72 19.58
CA SER A 362 -26.48 15.13 19.17
C SER A 362 -25.70 16.00 20.17
N ASP A 363 -24.74 15.41 20.88
CA ASP A 363 -23.87 16.15 21.81
C ASP A 363 -22.68 16.81 21.09
N GLY A 364 -22.46 16.47 19.84
CA GLY A 364 -21.39 16.95 18.95
C GLY A 364 -20.07 16.20 19.11
N ILE A 365 -20.11 15.01 19.70
CA ILE A 365 -19.04 14.01 19.73
C ILE A 365 -19.44 12.88 18.77
N VAL A 366 -18.53 12.49 17.88
CA VAL A 366 -18.82 11.54 16.81
C VAL A 366 -18.29 10.16 17.18
N GLN A 367 -19.03 9.12 16.80
CA GLN A 367 -18.75 7.72 17.11
C GLN A 367 -18.42 6.87 15.89
N TYR A 368 -17.73 5.75 16.09
CA TYR A 368 -17.60 4.68 15.11
C TYR A 368 -18.75 3.67 15.29
N SER A 369 -19.51 3.46 14.21
CA SER A 369 -20.58 2.44 14.16
C SER A 369 -20.07 1.08 13.66
N HIS A 370 -18.83 1.02 13.11
CA HIS A 370 -18.17 -0.20 12.67
C HIS A 370 -16.67 -0.13 13.05
N PRO A 371 -16.06 -1.17 13.64
CA PRO A 371 -14.64 -1.15 14.03
C PRO A 371 -13.69 -0.80 12.89
N PHE A 372 -13.93 -1.35 11.70
CA PHE A 372 -13.06 -1.14 10.54
C PHE A 372 -13.08 0.29 9.99
N SER A 373 -14.10 1.10 10.36
CA SER A 373 -14.11 2.53 10.03
C SER A 373 -13.02 3.32 10.74
N SER A 374 -12.47 2.79 11.81
CA SER A 374 -11.32 3.37 12.51
C SER A 374 -9.98 3.06 11.83
N GLY A 375 -9.92 2.02 11.01
CA GLY A 375 -8.68 1.41 10.54
C GLY A 375 -7.94 0.59 11.60
N LEU A 376 -8.43 0.55 12.84
CA LEU A 376 -7.85 -0.16 13.98
C LEU A 376 -8.57 -1.49 14.20
N ASP A 377 -8.63 -2.33 13.17
CA ASP A 377 -9.59 -3.41 12.97
C ASP A 377 -9.80 -4.36 14.16
N ASP A 378 -8.74 -4.75 14.86
CA ASP A 378 -8.78 -5.65 16.02
C ASP A 378 -8.35 -4.98 17.33
N SER A 379 -8.38 -3.64 17.42
CA SER A 379 -8.02 -2.91 18.63
C SER A 379 -8.88 -3.35 19.84
N PRO A 380 -8.30 -3.44 21.04
CA PRO A 380 -9.09 -3.75 22.23
C PRO A 380 -10.14 -2.68 22.59
N LEU A 381 -10.13 -1.54 21.94
CA LEU A 381 -11.21 -0.54 22.04
C LEU A 381 -12.57 -1.11 21.60
N TRP A 382 -12.59 -2.14 20.77
CA TRP A 382 -13.80 -2.77 20.21
C TRP A 382 -14.22 -4.05 20.97
N ASP A 383 -13.52 -4.48 22.01
CA ASP A 383 -13.82 -5.73 22.72
C ASP A 383 -15.21 -5.72 23.38
N SER A 384 -15.72 -4.53 23.73
CA SER A 384 -17.09 -4.34 24.23
C SER A 384 -18.13 -4.07 23.12
N GLY A 385 -17.72 -4.14 21.85
CA GLY A 385 -18.57 -3.83 20.69
C GLY A 385 -18.64 -2.34 20.37
N VAL A 386 -19.47 -2.00 19.38
CA VAL A 386 -19.75 -0.64 18.89
C VAL A 386 -21.21 -0.28 19.14
N PRO A 387 -21.65 0.99 19.06
CA PRO A 387 -20.86 2.17 18.71
C PRO A 387 -19.87 2.58 19.81
N VAL A 388 -18.82 3.32 19.41
CA VAL A 388 -17.83 3.88 20.34
C VAL A 388 -17.54 5.32 19.95
N GLU A 389 -17.74 6.24 20.87
CA GLU A 389 -17.25 7.61 20.80
C GLU A 389 -15.74 7.58 21.00
N ALA A 390 -15.01 7.79 19.91
CA ALA A 390 -13.59 7.55 19.89
C ALA A 390 -12.77 8.85 19.87
N VAL A 391 -11.73 8.87 20.69
CA VAL A 391 -10.82 10.02 20.85
C VAL A 391 -10.10 10.32 19.55
N ASP A 392 -9.65 9.29 18.83
CA ASP A 392 -8.95 9.42 17.54
C ASP A 392 -9.88 10.00 16.46
N LEU A 393 -11.12 9.52 16.33
CA LEU A 393 -12.09 10.05 15.35
C LEU A 393 -12.32 11.54 15.53
N ASN A 394 -12.57 11.96 16.74
CA ASN A 394 -12.83 13.38 17.06
C ASN A 394 -11.57 14.24 16.87
N THR A 395 -10.38 13.68 17.11
CA THR A 395 -9.11 14.32 16.74
C THR A 395 -8.96 14.48 15.23
N TYR A 396 -9.22 13.44 14.45
CA TYR A 396 -9.19 13.52 12.98
C TYR A 396 -10.16 14.56 12.44
N LEU A 397 -11.37 14.66 12.98
CA LEU A 397 -12.35 15.67 12.59
C LEU A 397 -11.91 17.09 12.95
N CYS A 398 -11.24 17.29 14.09
CA CYS A 398 -10.59 18.59 14.41
C CYS A 398 -9.56 18.95 13.35
N ILE A 399 -8.65 18.03 13.01
CA ILE A 399 -7.61 18.22 11.99
C ILE A 399 -8.24 18.51 10.61
N GLN A 400 -9.27 17.77 10.23
CA GLN A 400 -9.97 17.98 8.96
C GLN A 400 -10.62 19.36 8.90
N MET A 401 -11.30 19.81 9.97
CA MET A 401 -11.92 21.14 10.01
C MET A 401 -10.88 22.26 9.99
N GLU A 402 -9.72 22.10 10.62
CA GLU A 402 -8.61 23.05 10.51
C GLU A 402 -8.03 23.11 9.09
N ALA A 403 -7.88 21.95 8.44
CA ALA A 403 -7.45 21.89 7.05
C ALA A 403 -8.49 22.54 6.12
N LEU A 404 -9.79 22.30 6.32
CA LEU A 404 -10.88 22.98 5.60
C LEU A 404 -10.83 24.50 5.81
N ALA A 405 -10.52 24.99 7.02
CA ALA A 405 -10.33 26.42 7.26
C ALA A 405 -9.17 27.01 6.45
N ARG A 406 -8.05 26.27 6.35
CA ARG A 406 -6.89 26.68 5.53
C ARG A 406 -7.25 26.66 4.05
N MET A 407 -7.89 25.61 3.57
CA MET A 407 -8.37 25.49 2.19
C MET A 407 -9.32 26.65 1.84
N ALA A 408 -10.34 26.91 2.69
CA ALA A 408 -11.29 28.01 2.50
C ALA A 408 -10.59 29.36 2.35
N ARG A 409 -9.59 29.64 3.19
CA ARG A 409 -8.79 30.87 3.09
C ARG A 409 -8.05 30.97 1.75
N ILE A 410 -7.39 29.89 1.32
CA ILE A 410 -6.63 29.86 0.08
C ILE A 410 -7.53 30.09 -1.13
N ILE A 411 -8.72 29.47 -1.15
CA ILE A 411 -9.67 29.60 -2.27
C ILE A 411 -10.58 30.83 -2.19
N GLY A 412 -10.36 31.72 -1.19
CA GLY A 412 -11.06 33.02 -1.06
C GLY A 412 -12.44 32.96 -0.38
N ARG A 413 -12.70 31.94 0.46
CA ARG A 413 -13.96 31.76 1.21
C ARG A 413 -13.86 32.21 2.67
N GLU A 414 -13.63 33.50 2.91
CA GLU A 414 -13.32 34.04 4.23
C GLU A 414 -14.33 33.70 5.33
N ARG A 415 -15.66 33.73 5.02
CA ARG A 415 -16.71 33.39 5.98
C ARG A 415 -16.62 31.94 6.45
N GLU A 416 -16.31 31.04 5.54
CA GLU A 416 -16.14 29.61 5.83
C GLU A 416 -14.83 29.34 6.59
N THR A 417 -13.77 30.08 6.32
CA THR A 417 -12.52 30.04 7.09
C THR A 417 -12.78 30.19 8.59
N GLU A 418 -13.51 31.24 8.97
CA GLU A 418 -13.77 31.49 10.40
C GLU A 418 -14.79 30.52 10.99
N MET A 419 -15.76 30.10 10.19
CA MET A 419 -16.71 29.05 10.59
C MET A 419 -15.99 27.74 10.94
N TRP A 420 -15.08 27.25 10.09
CA TRP A 420 -14.36 26.02 10.31
C TRP A 420 -13.40 26.10 11.50
N ARG A 421 -12.67 27.22 11.65
CA ARG A 421 -11.83 27.44 12.84
C ARG A 421 -12.63 27.37 14.13
N ARG A 422 -13.80 28.02 14.17
CA ARG A 422 -14.68 27.98 15.35
C ARG A 422 -15.18 26.56 15.63
N LYS A 423 -15.58 25.81 14.59
CA LYS A 423 -16.03 24.42 14.76
C LYS A 423 -14.93 23.52 15.28
N ALA A 424 -13.71 23.61 14.74
CA ALA A 424 -12.55 22.84 15.21
C ALA A 424 -12.26 23.12 16.70
N ARG A 425 -12.22 24.41 17.11
CA ARG A 425 -12.01 24.80 18.52
C ARG A 425 -13.11 24.28 19.42
N ALA A 426 -14.37 24.39 18.98
CA ALA A 426 -15.50 23.90 19.77
C ALA A 426 -15.42 22.39 20.01
N LEU A 427 -15.05 21.62 18.96
CA LEU A 427 -14.85 20.18 19.11
C LEU A 427 -13.67 19.86 20.04
N ALA A 428 -12.53 20.55 19.91
CA ALA A 428 -11.39 20.37 20.79
C ALA A 428 -11.74 20.63 22.28
N THR A 429 -12.59 21.66 22.55
CA THR A 429 -13.09 21.93 23.92
C THR A 429 -14.00 20.81 24.41
N ARG A 430 -14.97 20.36 23.58
CA ARG A 430 -15.83 19.23 23.95
C ARG A 430 -15.03 17.95 24.23
N MET A 431 -14.00 17.66 23.45
CA MET A 431 -13.14 16.49 23.70
C MET A 431 -12.49 16.52 25.08
N ILE A 432 -12.12 17.73 25.59
CA ILE A 432 -11.59 17.86 26.95
C ILE A 432 -12.68 17.54 27.96
N ASP A 433 -13.86 18.12 27.81
CA ASP A 433 -14.97 17.95 28.74
C ASP A 433 -15.50 16.51 28.77
N HIS A 434 -15.49 15.83 27.59
CA HIS A 434 -16.08 14.52 27.40
C HIS A 434 -15.11 13.36 27.69
N PHE A 435 -13.87 13.44 27.22
CA PHE A 435 -12.93 12.31 27.23
C PHE A 435 -11.81 12.42 28.25
N TYR A 436 -11.42 13.65 28.70
CA TYR A 436 -10.23 13.84 29.51
C TYR A 436 -10.45 13.46 30.96
N ASP A 437 -9.66 12.51 31.46
CA ASP A 437 -9.57 12.15 32.87
C ASP A 437 -8.39 12.90 33.53
N PRO A 438 -8.64 13.94 34.33
CA PRO A 438 -7.57 14.71 34.97
C PRO A 438 -6.77 13.92 36.02
N LYS A 439 -7.29 12.80 36.53
CA LYS A 439 -6.54 11.92 37.45
C LYS A 439 -5.56 11.04 36.67
N ALA A 440 -6.03 10.39 35.60
CA ALA A 440 -5.20 9.56 34.73
C ALA A 440 -4.26 10.41 33.85
N GLY A 441 -4.66 11.62 33.47
CA GLY A 441 -3.94 12.45 32.49
C GLY A 441 -4.05 11.94 31.06
N LEU A 442 -5.13 11.24 30.74
CA LEU A 442 -5.40 10.57 29.48
C LEU A 442 -6.81 10.89 28.99
N PHE A 443 -7.02 10.75 27.69
CA PHE A 443 -8.35 10.78 27.09
C PHE A 443 -8.84 9.33 26.93
N TRP A 444 -10.09 9.05 27.34
CA TRP A 444 -10.70 7.74 27.24
C TRP A 444 -11.83 7.77 26.22
N SER A 445 -11.75 6.92 25.19
CA SER A 445 -12.91 6.63 24.35
C SER A 445 -14.04 6.06 25.19
N GLN A 446 -15.29 6.27 24.78
CA GLN A 446 -16.45 5.90 25.57
C GLN A 446 -17.40 5.00 24.80
N LYS A 447 -18.08 4.12 25.53
CA LYS A 447 -19.21 3.35 25.03
C LYS A 447 -20.34 3.43 26.04
N ASP A 448 -21.53 3.78 25.60
CA ASP A 448 -22.70 3.96 26.46
C ASP A 448 -22.39 4.95 27.63
N HIS A 449 -21.63 6.03 27.33
CA HIS A 449 -21.12 7.06 28.26
C HIS A 449 -20.15 6.52 29.35
N GLU A 450 -19.68 5.29 29.22
CA GLU A 450 -18.69 4.71 30.15
C GLU A 450 -17.29 4.65 29.49
N PRO A 451 -16.23 5.07 30.21
CA PRO A 451 -14.89 5.10 29.64
C PRO A 451 -14.32 3.70 29.43
N ILE A 452 -13.79 3.46 28.22
CA ILE A 452 -13.04 2.24 27.87
C ILE A 452 -11.61 2.39 28.39
N ARG A 453 -11.27 1.66 29.44
CA ARG A 453 -10.01 1.75 30.18
C ARG A 453 -8.88 0.93 29.54
N VAL A 454 -8.60 1.18 28.26
CA VAL A 454 -7.49 0.58 27.51
C VAL A 454 -6.49 1.68 27.16
N VAL A 455 -5.24 1.52 27.56
CA VAL A 455 -4.20 2.53 27.32
C VAL A 455 -3.59 2.35 25.94
N THR A 456 -3.99 3.20 25.03
CA THR A 456 -3.51 3.21 23.64
C THR A 456 -2.87 4.55 23.27
N PRO A 457 -2.01 4.64 22.24
CA PRO A 457 -1.53 5.94 21.77
C PRO A 457 -2.67 6.85 21.29
N PHE A 458 -3.83 6.28 20.94
CA PHE A 458 -5.02 7.06 20.53
C PHE A 458 -5.59 7.89 21.69
N SER A 459 -5.38 7.47 22.93
CA SER A 459 -5.65 8.29 24.14
C SER A 459 -4.78 9.55 24.23
N LEU A 460 -3.74 9.67 23.41
CA LEU A 460 -2.82 10.80 23.34
C LEU A 460 -3.01 11.65 22.06
N TYR A 461 -3.87 11.22 21.13
CA TYR A 461 -4.08 11.85 19.82
C TYR A 461 -4.52 13.32 19.89
N PRO A 462 -5.27 13.80 20.91
CA PRO A 462 -5.61 15.22 21.02
C PRO A 462 -4.40 16.17 21.01
N LEU A 463 -3.19 15.67 21.32
CA LEU A 463 -1.92 16.39 21.13
C LEU A 463 -1.79 16.91 19.68
N TRP A 464 -2.21 16.12 18.68
CA TRP A 464 -2.08 16.49 17.26
C TRP A 464 -2.92 17.71 16.88
N THR A 465 -4.00 17.99 17.58
CA THR A 465 -4.80 19.22 17.34
C THR A 465 -3.99 20.50 17.57
N GLY A 466 -2.99 20.47 18.46
CA GLY A 466 -2.27 21.67 18.90
C GLY A 466 -3.14 22.67 19.67
N GLN A 467 -4.35 22.25 20.07
CA GLN A 467 -5.34 23.11 20.75
C GLN A 467 -5.53 22.76 22.24
N MET A 468 -4.88 21.70 22.70
CA MET A 468 -4.97 21.32 24.11
C MET A 468 -4.18 22.30 25.00
N PRO A 469 -4.66 22.61 26.22
CA PRO A 469 -3.90 23.37 27.21
C PRO A 469 -2.51 22.78 27.42
N HIS A 470 -1.53 23.64 27.67
CA HIS A 470 -0.13 23.24 27.86
C HIS A 470 0.00 22.15 28.96
N THR A 471 -0.72 22.29 30.07
CA THR A 471 -0.73 21.32 31.19
C THR A 471 -1.26 19.94 30.78
N ILE A 472 -2.18 19.87 29.82
CA ILE A 472 -2.65 18.60 29.24
C ILE A 472 -1.56 18.05 28.32
N ASN A 473 -1.00 18.87 27.43
CA ASN A 473 0.08 18.45 26.51
C ASN A 473 1.27 17.85 27.27
N GLU A 474 1.72 18.49 28.36
CA GLU A 474 2.81 17.97 29.22
C GLU A 474 2.51 16.56 29.75
N ARG A 475 1.28 16.31 30.17
CA ARG A 475 0.88 14.99 30.68
C ARG A 475 0.81 13.94 29.55
N LEU A 476 0.26 14.30 28.40
CA LEU A 476 0.21 13.39 27.24
C LEU A 476 1.62 13.03 26.76
N VAL A 477 2.53 14.00 26.71
CA VAL A 477 3.94 13.77 26.33
C VAL A 477 4.67 12.95 27.40
N ALA A 478 4.37 13.14 28.69
CA ALA A 478 4.93 12.30 29.75
C ALA A 478 4.51 10.83 29.59
N HIS A 479 3.25 10.55 29.25
CA HIS A 479 2.79 9.20 28.92
C HIS A 479 3.45 8.65 27.65
N LEU A 480 3.57 9.48 26.62
CA LEU A 480 4.21 9.10 25.36
C LEU A 480 5.66 8.66 25.56
N CYS A 481 6.41 9.39 26.38
CA CYS A 481 7.83 9.16 26.64
C CYS A 481 8.09 8.10 27.75
N ASP A 482 7.04 7.50 28.32
CA ASP A 482 7.20 6.47 29.34
C ASP A 482 7.67 5.14 28.71
N PRO A 483 8.87 4.63 29.08
CA PRO A 483 9.41 3.40 28.53
C PRO A 483 8.63 2.14 28.95
N GLN A 484 7.82 2.23 30.00
CA GLN A 484 6.93 1.14 30.41
C GLN A 484 5.60 1.14 29.63
N ARG A 485 5.34 2.17 28.82
CA ARG A 485 4.11 2.33 28.03
C ARG A 485 4.37 2.38 26.54
N PHE A 486 4.84 3.52 26.05
CA PHE A 486 4.92 3.78 24.61
C PHE A 486 6.35 4.00 24.11
N TRP A 487 7.30 4.41 24.99
CA TRP A 487 8.68 4.66 24.56
C TRP A 487 9.53 3.39 24.62
N ALA A 488 9.05 2.33 23.97
CA ALA A 488 9.73 1.05 23.85
C ALA A 488 11.07 1.16 23.10
N THR A 489 11.76 0.04 22.89
CA THR A 489 12.96 -0.01 22.02
C THR A 489 12.63 0.56 20.64
N HIS A 490 11.49 0.17 20.09
CA HIS A 490 10.88 0.74 18.89
C HIS A 490 9.54 1.36 19.28
N PRO A 491 9.45 2.70 19.43
CA PRO A 491 8.19 3.37 19.73
C PRO A 491 7.33 3.45 18.47
N LEU A 492 6.03 3.57 18.49
CA LEU A 492 5.08 3.55 19.59
C LEU A 492 4.21 2.29 19.47
N PRO A 493 4.08 1.42 20.46
CA PRO A 493 3.14 0.31 20.40
C PRO A 493 1.69 0.82 20.38
N THR A 494 0.80 0.12 19.68
CA THR A 494 -0.63 0.47 19.55
C THR A 494 -1.47 0.14 20.79
N VAL A 495 -0.89 -0.56 21.74
CA VAL A 495 -1.38 -0.71 23.13
C VAL A 495 -0.17 -0.58 24.05
N ALA A 496 -0.32 0.11 25.16
CA ALA A 496 0.77 0.32 26.11
C ALA A 496 1.32 -1.01 26.62
N LEU A 497 2.64 -1.09 26.83
CA LEU A 497 3.31 -2.32 27.29
C LEU A 497 2.81 -2.82 28.65
N ASP A 498 2.34 -1.90 29.52
CA ASP A 498 1.79 -2.18 30.85
C ASP A 498 0.28 -2.47 30.84
N ASP A 499 -0.40 -2.40 29.68
CA ASP A 499 -1.82 -2.69 29.57
C ASP A 499 -2.07 -4.20 29.48
N PRO A 500 -3.04 -4.76 30.20
CA PRO A 500 -3.32 -6.21 30.21
C PRO A 500 -3.79 -6.76 28.86
N THR A 501 -4.25 -5.90 27.93
CA THR A 501 -4.68 -6.30 26.58
C THR A 501 -3.54 -6.26 25.55
N TYR A 502 -2.32 -5.89 25.96
CA TYR A 502 -1.16 -5.83 25.08
C TYR A 502 -0.82 -7.20 24.47
N ASN A 503 -0.72 -7.23 23.13
CA ASN A 503 -0.32 -8.41 22.36
C ASN A 503 0.46 -8.00 21.10
N PRO A 504 1.79 -8.06 21.11
CA PRO A 504 2.63 -7.57 20.00
C PRO A 504 2.58 -8.44 18.73
N SER A 505 1.86 -9.56 18.74
CA SER A 505 1.67 -10.43 17.58
C SER A 505 0.34 -10.20 16.86
N GLN A 506 -0.52 -9.34 17.39
CA GLN A 506 -1.82 -8.99 16.79
C GLN A 506 -1.80 -7.55 16.26
N MET A 507 -2.42 -7.35 15.10
CA MET A 507 -2.35 -6.17 14.24
C MET A 507 -2.41 -4.83 15.01
N TRP A 508 -3.48 -4.56 15.77
CA TRP A 508 -3.69 -3.29 16.49
C TRP A 508 -3.69 -3.44 18.03
N ARG A 509 -3.09 -4.53 18.54
CA ARG A 509 -3.02 -4.82 19.99
C ARG A 509 -1.63 -4.65 20.61
N GLY A 510 -0.66 -4.10 19.87
CA GLY A 510 0.68 -3.91 20.41
C GLY A 510 1.77 -3.56 19.40
N PRO A 511 1.72 -4.00 18.14
CA PRO A 511 2.74 -3.65 17.15
C PRO A 511 2.88 -2.15 16.91
N VAL A 512 4.05 -1.77 16.39
CA VAL A 512 4.37 -0.41 15.94
C VAL A 512 3.93 -0.24 14.50
N TRP A 513 3.24 0.86 14.22
CA TRP A 513 2.79 1.25 12.90
C TRP A 513 3.44 2.57 12.48
N ILE A 514 4.04 2.60 11.29
CA ILE A 514 4.85 3.75 10.82
C ILE A 514 4.00 5.00 10.59
N ASN A 515 2.75 4.84 10.13
CA ASN A 515 1.81 5.95 9.97
C ASN A 515 1.43 6.59 11.33
N ILE A 516 1.29 5.81 12.38
CA ILE A 516 1.03 6.31 13.74
C ILE A 516 2.22 7.12 14.24
N ASN A 517 3.44 6.59 14.08
CA ASN A 517 4.65 7.32 14.43
C ASN A 517 4.78 8.64 13.65
N HIS A 518 4.46 8.62 12.34
CA HIS A 518 4.46 9.82 11.49
C HIS A 518 3.50 10.89 12.05
N ILE A 519 2.27 10.51 12.43
CA ILE A 519 1.29 11.41 13.04
C ILE A 519 1.85 12.01 14.34
N PHE A 520 2.49 11.20 15.20
CA PHE A 520 3.06 11.72 16.46
C PHE A 520 4.28 12.62 16.24
N VAL A 521 5.09 12.40 15.21
CA VAL A 521 6.15 13.35 14.83
C VAL A 521 5.54 14.71 14.50
N GLU A 522 4.45 14.74 13.75
CA GLU A 522 3.75 16.01 13.44
C GLU A 522 3.12 16.63 14.69
N ALA A 523 2.45 15.82 15.52
CA ALA A 523 1.82 16.27 16.74
C ALA A 523 2.81 16.93 17.72
N LEU A 524 3.96 16.29 17.91
CA LEU A 524 5.04 16.79 18.76
C LEU A 524 5.61 18.10 18.23
N LYS A 525 5.89 18.17 16.93
CA LYS A 525 6.38 19.42 16.30
C LYS A 525 5.37 20.56 16.44
N ARG A 526 4.09 20.27 16.21
CA ARG A 526 3.02 21.24 16.33
C ARG A 526 2.89 21.83 17.74
N CYS A 527 3.26 21.05 18.74
CA CYS A 527 3.23 21.46 20.14
C CYS A 527 4.60 21.98 20.67
N GLY A 528 5.63 22.08 19.81
CA GLY A 528 6.96 22.60 20.17
C GLY A 528 7.88 21.60 20.88
N TYR A 529 7.58 20.30 20.81
CA TYR A 529 8.44 19.24 21.37
C TYR A 529 9.42 18.70 20.30
N ASP A 530 10.18 19.59 19.66
CA ASP A 530 11.02 19.28 18.48
C ASP A 530 12.07 18.19 18.74
N THR A 531 12.69 18.18 19.94
CA THR A 531 13.69 17.15 20.28
C THR A 531 13.08 15.76 20.34
N ILE A 532 11.87 15.62 20.92
CA ILE A 532 11.17 14.34 21.02
C ILE A 532 10.67 13.91 19.64
N ALA A 533 10.18 14.85 18.84
CA ALA A 533 9.76 14.59 17.46
C ALA A 533 10.92 14.03 16.62
N ARG A 534 12.11 14.63 16.74
CA ARG A 534 13.32 14.17 16.06
C ARG A 534 13.74 12.77 16.53
N ASP A 535 13.79 12.49 17.83
CA ASP A 535 14.13 11.15 18.37
C ASP A 535 13.14 10.09 17.87
N LEU A 536 11.84 10.40 17.87
CA LEU A 536 10.80 9.50 17.33
C LEU A 536 11.01 9.23 15.83
N ALA A 537 11.29 10.27 15.04
CA ALA A 537 11.54 10.14 13.60
C ALA A 537 12.79 9.28 13.33
N GLU A 538 13.89 9.52 14.05
CA GLU A 538 15.13 8.75 13.92
C GLU A 538 14.92 7.27 14.25
N ARG A 539 14.26 6.95 15.37
CA ARG A 539 13.94 5.56 15.77
C ARG A 539 13.01 4.88 14.76
N THR A 540 12.05 5.62 14.21
CA THR A 540 11.14 5.09 13.17
C THR A 540 11.90 4.76 11.89
N LEU A 541 12.79 5.64 11.45
CA LEU A 541 13.64 5.39 10.28
C LEU A 541 14.60 4.20 10.51
N GLN A 542 15.24 4.13 11.71
CA GLN A 542 16.10 3.01 12.08
C GLN A 542 15.37 1.67 12.09
N LEU A 543 14.13 1.64 12.60
CA LEU A 543 13.29 0.44 12.60
C LEU A 543 13.10 -0.11 11.19
N VAL A 544 12.71 0.74 10.24
CA VAL A 544 12.47 0.34 8.85
C VAL A 544 13.77 -0.02 8.13
N MET A 545 14.87 0.71 8.39
CA MET A 545 16.19 0.42 7.81
C MET A 545 16.78 -0.90 8.30
N GLY A 546 16.43 -1.34 9.49
CA GLY A 546 16.89 -2.61 10.06
C GLY A 546 16.25 -3.85 9.41
N GLN A 547 15.34 -3.67 8.44
CA GLN A 547 14.59 -4.74 7.82
C GLN A 547 15.04 -5.06 6.40
N ASN A 548 14.81 -6.31 5.98
CA ASN A 548 15.04 -6.74 4.59
C ASN A 548 13.94 -6.27 3.64
N ASP A 549 12.75 -5.95 4.16
CA ASP A 549 11.59 -5.48 3.42
C ASP A 549 10.90 -4.35 4.21
N ILE A 550 9.86 -3.75 3.64
CA ILE A 550 9.01 -2.76 4.30
C ILE A 550 7.69 -3.42 4.64
N TYR A 551 7.45 -3.58 5.93
CA TYR A 551 6.29 -4.30 6.44
C TYR A 551 5.17 -3.37 6.91
N GLU A 552 4.00 -3.94 7.06
CA GLU A 552 2.78 -3.29 7.55
C GLU A 552 2.94 -2.77 8.98
N TYR A 553 3.47 -3.62 9.88
CA TYR A 553 3.73 -3.30 11.29
C TYR A 553 4.88 -4.13 11.85
N TYR A 554 5.40 -3.71 13.02
CA TYR A 554 6.63 -4.23 13.60
C TYR A 554 6.48 -4.51 15.10
N HIS A 555 7.23 -5.46 15.63
CA HIS A 555 7.25 -5.77 17.05
C HIS A 555 8.01 -4.67 17.83
N PRO A 556 7.43 -4.07 18.92
CA PRO A 556 8.00 -2.90 19.60
C PRO A 556 9.31 -3.17 20.34
N ILE A 557 9.64 -4.42 20.63
CA ILE A 557 10.87 -4.78 21.36
C ILE A 557 11.94 -5.33 20.41
N THR A 558 11.59 -6.29 19.55
CA THR A 558 12.57 -6.94 18.64
C THR A 558 12.76 -6.18 17.33
N GLY A 559 11.80 -5.37 16.91
CA GLY A 559 11.78 -4.72 15.61
C GLY A 559 11.35 -5.62 14.45
N GLU A 560 11.26 -6.93 14.65
CA GLU A 560 10.88 -7.89 13.61
C GLU A 560 9.43 -7.71 13.17
N ALA A 561 9.14 -8.00 11.92
CA ALA A 561 7.76 -8.04 11.44
C ALA A 561 7.06 -9.31 11.96
N PRO A 562 5.91 -9.19 12.65
CA PRO A 562 5.11 -10.36 13.00
C PRO A 562 4.67 -11.17 11.77
N PRO A 563 4.46 -12.49 11.88
CA PRO A 563 4.22 -13.37 10.71
C PRO A 563 3.00 -12.99 9.83
N LYS A 564 2.05 -12.22 10.35
CA LYS A 564 0.87 -11.75 9.62
C LYS A 564 1.06 -10.39 8.98
N ALA A 565 2.12 -9.66 9.30
CA ALA A 565 2.40 -8.34 8.72
C ALA A 565 2.65 -8.45 7.22
N ALA A 566 1.95 -7.67 6.43
CA ALA A 566 2.11 -7.67 4.99
C ALA A 566 3.48 -7.11 4.57
N PRO A 567 4.19 -7.76 3.63
CA PRO A 567 5.41 -7.23 3.04
C PRO A 567 5.10 -6.13 2.01
N ILE A 568 6.12 -5.41 1.55
CA ILE A 568 6.02 -4.31 0.56
C ILE A 568 4.88 -3.34 0.86
N PHE A 569 4.80 -2.85 2.10
CA PHE A 569 3.64 -2.10 2.55
C PHE A 569 3.72 -0.60 2.21
N GLY A 570 2.72 -0.11 1.46
CA GLY A 570 2.72 1.20 0.83
C GLY A 570 2.78 2.39 1.79
N TRP A 571 1.95 2.45 2.84
CA TRP A 571 2.01 3.61 3.74
C TRP A 571 3.27 3.63 4.59
N SER A 572 3.80 2.45 5.01
CA SER A 572 5.08 2.38 5.71
C SER A 572 6.22 2.92 4.83
N ALA A 573 6.21 2.55 3.53
CA ALA A 573 7.13 3.10 2.54
C ALA A 573 6.97 4.62 2.37
N SER A 574 5.73 5.10 2.25
CA SER A 574 5.44 6.52 2.05
C SER A 574 5.83 7.38 3.26
N CYS A 575 5.48 6.95 4.46
CA CYS A 575 5.86 7.65 5.70
C CYS A 575 7.37 7.63 5.92
N PHE A 576 8.05 6.50 5.62
CA PHE A 576 9.51 6.41 5.65
C PHE A 576 10.16 7.40 4.68
N ILE A 577 9.67 7.49 3.45
CA ILE A 577 10.14 8.44 2.44
C ILE A 577 10.00 9.88 2.94
N ASP A 578 8.81 10.24 3.43
CA ASP A 578 8.56 11.59 3.93
C ASP A 578 9.48 11.96 5.10
N LEU A 579 9.60 11.08 6.09
CA LEU A 579 10.50 11.30 7.24
C LEU A 579 11.96 11.38 6.80
N ALA A 580 12.43 10.52 5.88
CA ALA A 580 13.82 10.53 5.40
C ALA A 580 14.15 11.83 4.65
N ILE A 581 13.24 12.35 3.83
CA ILE A 581 13.39 13.63 3.13
C ILE A 581 13.44 14.79 4.15
N ARG A 582 12.49 14.86 5.07
CA ARG A 582 12.37 15.93 6.07
C ARG A 582 13.58 15.95 7.02
N MET A 583 14.04 14.77 7.47
CA MET A 583 15.27 14.65 8.27
C MET A 583 16.51 15.09 7.49
N SER A 584 16.61 14.72 6.21
CA SER A 584 17.73 15.14 5.34
C SER A 584 17.75 16.65 5.11
N ARG A 585 16.61 17.32 5.20
CA ARG A 585 16.46 18.78 5.04
C ARG A 585 16.48 19.54 6.37
N ASN A 586 16.63 18.86 7.51
CA ASN A 586 16.52 19.43 8.85
C ASN A 586 15.18 20.13 9.11
N GLU A 587 14.10 19.57 8.61
CA GLU A 587 12.72 20.06 8.81
C GLU A 587 12.04 19.44 10.05
N ILE A 588 12.69 18.41 10.61
CA ILE A 588 12.27 17.74 11.86
C ILE A 588 13.37 17.90 12.90
#